data_1fca238104b57aa5d36e34309456d4d3
#
_entry.id   1fca238104b57aa5d36e34309456d4d3
#
_cell.length_a   1.000
_cell.length_b   1.000
_cell.length_c   1.000
_cell.angle_alpha   90.00
_cell.angle_beta   90.00
_cell.angle_gamma   90.00
#
_symmetry.space_group_name_H-M   'P 1'
#
loop_
_entity.id
_entity.type
_entity.pdbx_description
1 polymer ?
#
loop_
_entity_poly.entity_id
_entity_poly.type
_entity_poly.pdbx_seq_one_letter_code
_entity_poly.pdbx_strand_id
1 'polypeptide(L)' 'MENVRKYFKRDISWLSFNYRVLMEAMDHTVPLFDRIKFLSIYQSNQEEFYRVRVSEYHQILSDPLQSIE' A
#
# COMPACT_ATOMS: atom_id res chain seq x y z
N MET A 1 -13.99 13.18 -8.51
CA MET A 1 -14.47 12.46 -7.33
C MET A 1 -14.49 10.96 -7.53
N GLU A 2 -15.05 10.48 -8.61
CA GLU A 2 -15.11 9.05 -8.86
C GLU A 2 -13.73 8.40 -8.97
N ASN A 3 -12.78 9.09 -9.60
CA ASN A 3 -11.43 8.56 -9.71
C ASN A 3 -10.77 8.42 -8.34
N VAL A 4 -11.00 9.37 -7.47
CA VAL A 4 -10.46 9.32 -6.12
C VAL A 4 -11.04 8.14 -5.36
N ARG A 5 -12.34 7.88 -5.53
CA ARG A 5 -12.99 6.74 -4.89
C ARG A 5 -12.42 5.41 -5.38
N LYS A 6 -12.17 5.30 -6.69
CA LYS A 6 -11.60 4.09 -7.26
C LYS A 6 -10.20 3.84 -6.71
N TYR A 7 -9.38 4.88 -6.64
CA TYR A 7 -8.05 4.76 -6.08
C TYR A 7 -8.11 4.40 -4.61
N PHE A 8 -9.04 4.99 -3.88
CA PHE A 8 -9.19 4.72 -2.46
C PHE A 8 -9.56 3.26 -2.21
N LYS A 9 -10.51 2.73 -2.99
CA LYS A 9 -10.90 1.33 -2.86
C LYS A 9 -9.75 0.38 -3.21
N ARG A 10 -9.03 0.68 -4.28
CA ARG A 10 -7.87 -0.11 -4.69
C ARG A 10 -6.82 -0.11 -3.60
N ASP A 11 -6.59 1.05 -3.01
CA ASP A 11 -5.57 1.21 -1.98
C ASP A 11 -5.94 0.46 -0.71
N ILE A 12 -7.22 0.47 -0.33
CA ILE A 12 -7.68 -0.30 0.82
C ILE A 12 -7.47 -1.79 0.58
N SER A 13 -7.77 -2.27 -0.61
CA SER A 13 -7.56 -3.68 -0.96
C SER A 13 -6.08 -4.04 -0.90
N TRP A 14 -5.23 -3.17 -1.40
CA TRP A 14 -3.79 -3.37 -1.38
C TRP A 14 -3.26 -3.41 0.05
N LEU A 15 -3.70 -2.47 0.87
CA LEU A 15 -3.27 -2.42 2.27
C LEU A 15 -3.76 -3.63 3.04
N SER A 16 -4.96 -4.12 2.75
CA SER A 16 -5.49 -5.33 3.36
C SER A 16 -4.66 -6.55 2.97
N PHE A 17 -4.27 -6.64 1.70
CA PHE A 17 -3.42 -7.73 1.24
C PHE A 17 -2.07 -7.70 1.96
N ASN A 18 -1.47 -6.51 2.02
CA ASN A 18 -0.15 -6.40 2.65
C ASN A 18 -0.22 -6.64 4.16
N TYR A 19 -1.33 -6.29 4.78
CA TYR A 19 -1.56 -6.60 6.18
C TYR A 19 -1.55 -8.10 6.42
N ARG A 20 -2.13 -8.87 5.50
CA ARG A 20 -2.11 -10.33 5.62
C ARG A 20 -0.70 -10.89 5.52
N VAL A 21 0.14 -10.28 4.67
CA VAL A 21 1.55 -10.66 4.59
C VAL A 21 2.23 -10.44 5.93
N LEU A 22 1.95 -9.30 6.57
CA LEU A 22 2.49 -9.01 7.89
C LEU A 22 2.03 -10.02 8.92
N MET A 23 0.76 -10.42 8.88
CA MET A 23 0.23 -11.40 9.83
C MET A 23 0.93 -12.75 9.69
N GLU A 24 1.26 -13.15 8.47
CA GLU A 24 2.05 -14.37 8.26
C GLU A 24 3.43 -14.26 8.89
N ALA A 25 4.05 -13.09 8.78
CA ALA A 25 5.37 -12.87 9.36
C ALA A 25 5.33 -12.95 10.88
N MET A 26 4.19 -12.65 11.49
CA MET A 26 4.04 -12.68 12.93
C MET A 26 3.54 -14.02 13.47
N ASP A 27 3.24 -14.96 12.61
CA ASP A 27 2.74 -16.27 12.98
C ASP A 27 3.88 -17.15 13.47
N HIS A 28 3.85 -17.51 14.74
CA HIS A 28 4.90 -18.31 15.36
C HIS A 28 4.95 -19.75 14.87
N THR A 29 3.90 -20.22 14.19
CA THR A 29 3.91 -21.57 13.62
C THR A 29 4.67 -21.64 12.31
N VAL A 30 4.99 -20.47 11.71
CA VAL A 30 5.76 -20.41 10.48
C VAL A 30 7.24 -20.41 10.84
N PRO A 31 8.09 -21.14 10.09
CA PRO A 31 9.54 -21.13 10.37
C PRO A 31 10.12 -19.72 10.35
N LEU A 32 11.07 -19.49 11.24
CA LEU A 32 11.67 -18.16 11.40
C LEU A 32 12.22 -17.61 10.09
N PHE A 33 12.86 -18.45 9.30
CA PHE A 33 13.44 -18.00 8.04
C PHE A 33 12.36 -17.47 7.10
N ASP A 34 11.23 -18.18 7.03
CA ASP A 34 10.12 -17.76 6.19
C ASP A 34 9.47 -16.48 6.72
N ARG A 35 9.43 -16.33 8.04
CA ARG A 35 8.89 -15.12 8.65
C ARG A 35 9.74 -13.90 8.29
N ILE A 36 11.05 -14.06 8.26
CA ILE A 36 11.95 -12.98 7.83
C ILE A 36 11.69 -12.62 6.39
N LYS A 37 11.47 -13.61 5.54
CA LYS A 37 11.11 -13.36 4.13
C LYS A 37 9.81 -12.58 4.01
N PHE A 38 8.79 -12.96 4.76
CA PHE A 38 7.52 -12.24 4.73
C PHE A 38 7.66 -10.81 5.20
N LEU A 39 8.47 -10.56 6.22
CA LEU A 39 8.76 -9.20 6.67
C LEU A 39 9.42 -8.38 5.58
N SER A 40 10.37 -8.97 4.87
CA SER A 40 11.03 -8.28 3.76
C SER A 40 10.05 -7.94 2.65
N ILE A 41 9.17 -8.88 2.32
CA ILE A 41 8.14 -8.66 1.31
C ILE A 41 7.19 -7.55 1.76
N TYR A 42 6.75 -7.61 3.02
CA TYR A 42 5.86 -6.60 3.57
C TYR A 42 6.49 -5.22 3.48
N GLN A 43 7.75 -5.10 3.89
CA GLN A 43 8.44 -3.82 3.88
C GLN A 43 8.60 -3.28 2.47
N SER A 44 9.01 -4.12 1.54
CA SER A 44 9.16 -3.72 0.15
C SER A 44 7.83 -3.27 -0.44
N ASN A 45 6.76 -4.00 -0.16
CA ASN A 45 5.42 -3.65 -0.62
C ASN A 45 4.96 -2.32 -0.07
N GLN A 46 5.22 -2.07 1.23
CA GLN A 46 4.84 -0.80 1.86
C GLN A 46 5.60 0.37 1.26
N GLU A 47 6.89 0.21 1.07
CA GLU A 47 7.72 1.26 0.49
C GLU A 47 7.29 1.59 -0.93
N GLU A 48 7.07 0.55 -1.74
CA GLU A 48 6.63 0.74 -3.12
C GLU A 48 5.27 1.41 -3.17
N PHE A 49 4.33 0.92 -2.37
CA PHE A 49 2.99 1.48 -2.30
C PHE A 49 3.05 2.94 -1.89
N TYR A 50 3.79 3.24 -0.83
CA TYR A 50 3.87 4.59 -0.30
C TYR A 50 4.45 5.54 -1.33
N ARG A 51 5.54 5.15 -1.97
CA ARG A 51 6.20 6.00 -2.95
C ARG A 51 5.29 6.30 -4.13
N VAL A 52 4.65 5.27 -4.66
CA VAL A 52 3.79 5.42 -5.85
C VAL A 52 2.54 6.22 -5.49
N ARG A 53 1.89 5.89 -4.37
CA ARG A 53 0.64 6.56 -4.01
C ARG A 53 0.83 8.00 -3.61
N VAL A 54 1.87 8.28 -2.85
CA VAL A 54 2.16 9.67 -2.46
C VAL A 54 2.42 10.50 -3.71
N SER A 55 3.18 9.95 -4.65
CA SER A 55 3.45 10.64 -5.90
C SER A 55 2.18 10.90 -6.68
N GLU A 56 1.30 9.90 -6.79
CA GLU A 56 0.03 10.04 -7.50
C GLU A 56 -0.87 11.09 -6.86
N TYR A 57 -1.04 11.02 -5.55
CA TYR A 57 -1.90 11.97 -4.85
C TYR A 57 -1.32 13.38 -4.90
N HIS A 58 -0.02 13.50 -4.79
CA HIS A 58 0.64 14.80 -4.92
C HIS A 58 0.39 15.40 -6.29
N GLN A 59 0.46 14.58 -7.32
CA GLN A 59 0.22 15.03 -8.69
C GLN A 59 -1.21 15.50 -8.87
N ILE A 60 -2.17 14.74 -8.33
CA ILE A 60 -3.59 15.11 -8.38
C ILE A 60 -3.84 16.43 -7.67
N LEU A 61 -3.27 16.57 -6.49
CA LEU A 61 -3.52 17.77 -5.67
C LEU A 61 -2.84 19.00 -6.22
N SER A 62 -1.75 18.84 -6.95
CA SER A 62 -1.02 20.00 -7.48
C SER A 62 -1.49 20.40 -8.88
N ASP A 63 -2.41 19.65 -9.49
CA ASP A 63 -2.97 20.00 -10.79
C ASP A 63 -3.92 21.20 -10.62
N PRO A 64 -3.62 22.37 -11.26
CA PRO A 64 -4.48 23.53 -11.11
C PRO A 64 -5.91 23.32 -11.55
N LEU A 65 -6.10 22.50 -12.58
CA LEU A 65 -7.45 22.22 -13.09
C LEU A 65 -8.28 21.44 -12.11
N GLN A 66 -7.64 20.55 -11.37
CA GLN A 66 -8.33 19.75 -10.37
C GLN A 66 -8.56 20.51 -9.09
N SER A 67 -7.68 21.41 -8.74
CA SER A 67 -7.83 22.19 -7.52
C SER A 67 -8.95 23.22 -7.62
N ILE A 68 -9.34 23.59 -8.82
CA ILE A 68 -10.46 24.52 -9.04
C ILE A 68 -11.78 23.81 -8.85
N GLU A 69 -11.83 22.54 -9.12
CA GLU A 69 -13.04 21.74 -8.99
C GLU A 69 -13.17 21.13 -7.59
#